data_e2b1503f4fe10ceedc4f5016f4dfe033
#
_entry.id   e2b1503f4fe10ceedc4f5016f4dfe033
#
_cell.length_a   1.000
_cell.length_b   1.000
_cell.length_c   1.000
_cell.angle_alpha   90.00
_cell.angle_beta   90.00
_cell.angle_gamma   90.00
#
_symmetry.space_group_name_H-M   'P 1'
#
loop_
_entity.id
_entity.type
_entity.pdbx_description
1 polymer ?
#
loop_
_entity_poly.entity_id
_entity_poly.type
_entity_poly.pdbx_seq_one_letter_code
_entity_poly.pdbx_strand_id
1 'polypeptide(L)'
;DYLNATFYNDFIVDSIIRMFSDRNSIVIYFSDHGEEVYNFRMQQGRTDIKTDDPRTMRYQLDIPFMIYASPRYAASHPHTMERIKRSVDRPFMTDNLPQVIFDLLGVHTSYFKPERSVINDEYRQQKRRLLQVGREYL
;
A
#
# COMPACT_ATOMS: atom_id res chain seq x y z
N ASP A 1 -23.55 4.91 6.67
CA ASP A 1 -22.63 5.76 7.41
C ASP A 1 -21.20 5.30 7.18
N TYR A 2 -20.30 6.23 6.78
CA TYR A 2 -18.91 5.95 6.40
C TYR A 2 -18.11 5.26 7.51
N LEU A 3 -18.25 5.74 8.76
CA LEU A 3 -17.55 5.15 9.90
C LEU A 3 -17.95 3.68 10.11
N ASN A 4 -19.23 3.36 10.01
CA ASN A 4 -19.69 1.98 10.14
C ASN A 4 -19.13 1.09 9.02
N ALA A 5 -19.04 1.61 7.80
CA ALA A 5 -18.42 0.89 6.68
C ALA A 5 -16.94 0.64 6.92
N THR A 6 -16.21 1.61 7.48
CA THR A 6 -14.80 1.48 7.84
C THR A 6 -14.61 0.43 8.93
N PHE A 7 -15.40 0.47 10.00
CA PHE A 7 -15.36 -0.57 11.06
C PHE A 7 -15.66 -1.96 10.53
N TYR A 8 -16.64 -2.07 9.64
CA TYR A 8 -16.97 -3.36 9.04
C TYR A 8 -15.83 -3.87 8.15
N ASN A 9 -15.20 -2.99 7.39
CA ASN A 9 -14.02 -3.34 6.61
C ASN A 9 -12.87 -3.85 7.49
N ASP A 10 -12.59 -3.17 8.61
CA ASP A 10 -11.56 -3.61 9.56
C ASP A 10 -11.87 -5.00 10.14
N PHE A 11 -13.14 -5.27 10.47
CA PHE A 11 -13.57 -6.60 10.89
C PHE A 11 -13.34 -7.67 9.82
N ILE A 12 -13.62 -7.36 8.55
CA ILE A 12 -13.38 -8.29 7.43
C ILE A 12 -11.89 -8.55 7.26
N VAL A 13 -11.06 -7.50 7.30
CA VAL A 13 -9.60 -7.62 7.18
C VAL A 13 -9.02 -8.47 8.32
N ASP A 14 -9.44 -8.22 9.57
CA ASP A 14 -9.03 -9.03 10.73
C ASP A 14 -9.45 -10.49 10.57
N SER A 15 -10.68 -10.72 10.09
CA SER A 15 -11.19 -12.08 9.85
C SER A 15 -10.34 -12.83 8.80
N ILE A 16 -9.97 -12.16 7.71
CA ILE A 16 -9.07 -12.73 6.69
C ILE A 16 -7.70 -13.05 7.30
N ILE A 17 -7.13 -12.13 8.07
CA ILE A 17 -5.83 -12.33 8.75
C ILE A 17 -5.89 -13.58 9.64
N ARG A 18 -6.95 -13.73 10.44
CA ARG A 18 -7.15 -14.89 11.33
C ARG A 18 -7.25 -16.21 10.56
N MET A 19 -7.89 -16.22 9.40
CA MET A 19 -8.00 -17.42 8.57
C MET A 19 -6.64 -17.95 8.08
N PHE A 20 -5.63 -17.10 8.03
CA PHE A 20 -4.29 -17.43 7.56
C PHE A 20 -3.21 -17.42 8.65
N SER A 21 -3.57 -17.10 9.89
CA SER A 21 -2.61 -16.88 11.00
C SER A 21 -1.81 -18.12 11.40
N ASP A 22 -2.38 -19.32 11.24
CA ASP A 22 -1.76 -20.62 11.55
C ASP A 22 -1.00 -21.23 10.36
N ARG A 23 -1.03 -20.58 9.19
CA ARG A 23 -0.38 -21.02 7.95
C ARG A 23 0.95 -20.27 7.75
N ASN A 24 1.77 -20.76 6.85
CA ASN A 24 2.94 -20.01 6.36
C ASN A 24 2.46 -19.02 5.28
N SER A 25 2.08 -17.82 5.68
CA SER A 25 1.33 -16.90 4.83
C SER A 25 1.70 -15.44 5.02
N ILE A 26 1.45 -14.68 3.96
CA ILE A 26 1.43 -13.21 3.94
C ILE A 26 0.05 -12.77 3.49
N VAL A 27 -0.50 -11.75 4.13
CA VAL A 27 -1.70 -11.03 3.67
C VAL A 27 -1.29 -9.59 3.35
N ILE A 28 -1.58 -9.16 2.14
CA ILE A 28 -1.38 -7.78 1.70
C ILE A 28 -2.75 -7.13 1.59
N TYR A 29 -2.92 -6.01 2.28
CA TYR A 29 -4.12 -5.18 2.19
C TYR A 29 -3.76 -3.77 1.75
N PHE A 30 -4.53 -3.23 0.84
CA PHE A 30 -4.44 -1.84 0.39
C PHE A 30 -5.76 -1.40 -0.23
N SER A 31 -6.00 -0.09 -0.25
CA SER A 31 -7.12 0.50 -0.99
C SER A 31 -6.69 0.76 -2.45
N ASP A 32 -7.63 0.75 -3.36
CA ASP A 32 -7.40 1.13 -4.77
C ASP A 32 -7.18 2.63 -4.93
N HIS A 33 -7.80 3.44 -4.07
CA HIS A 33 -7.64 4.90 -4.01
C HIS A 33 -8.01 5.43 -2.62
N GLY A 34 -7.62 6.66 -2.35
CA GLY A 34 -8.12 7.43 -1.22
C GLY A 34 -9.47 8.07 -1.53
N GLU A 35 -10.10 8.66 -0.52
CA GLU A 35 -11.38 9.34 -0.64
C GLU A 35 -11.45 10.52 0.34
N GLU A 36 -11.99 11.62 -0.13
CA GLU A 36 -12.30 12.78 0.69
C GLU A 36 -13.66 12.59 1.38
N VAL A 37 -13.69 12.70 2.71
CA VAL A 37 -14.92 12.50 3.51
C VAL A 37 -15.06 13.63 4.49
N TYR A 38 -15.44 14.82 4.00
CA TYR A 38 -15.62 16.04 4.81
C TYR A 38 -14.39 16.43 5.66
N ASN A 39 -13.19 16.05 5.21
CA ASN A 39 -11.97 16.21 6.00
C ASN A 39 -11.56 17.67 6.21
N PHE A 40 -11.78 18.54 5.20
CA PHE A 40 -11.42 19.96 5.27
C PHE A 40 -12.37 20.87 4.49
N ARG A 41 -13.33 20.32 3.77
CA ARG A 41 -14.39 21.01 3.05
C ARG A 41 -15.66 20.16 3.00
N MET A 42 -16.79 20.77 2.64
CA MET A 42 -18.08 20.07 2.54
C MET A 42 -18.16 19.26 1.24
N GLN A 43 -17.30 18.24 1.14
CA GLN A 43 -17.23 17.35 0.01
C GLN A 43 -17.01 15.92 0.42
N GLN A 44 -17.64 14.99 -0.29
CA GLN A 44 -17.45 13.56 -0.17
C GLN A 44 -17.13 12.97 -1.56
N GLY A 45 -16.24 11.98 -1.59
CA GLY A 45 -15.86 11.27 -2.81
C GLY A 45 -14.61 11.85 -3.47
N ARG A 46 -14.37 11.41 -4.71
CA ARG A 46 -13.27 11.90 -5.53
C ARG A 46 -13.76 13.00 -6.46
N THR A 47 -13.05 14.10 -6.45
CA THR A 47 -13.23 15.15 -7.44
C THR A 47 -12.15 15.09 -8.50
N ASP A 48 -12.44 15.74 -9.62
CA ASP A 48 -11.42 16.05 -10.62
C ASP A 48 -10.24 16.78 -9.92
N ILE A 49 -9.07 16.15 -9.91
CA ILE A 49 -7.85 16.68 -9.28
C ILE A 49 -7.30 17.83 -10.14
N LYS A 50 -8.15 18.81 -10.44
CA LYS A 50 -7.72 20.07 -11.08
C LYS A 50 -7.28 21.10 -10.06
N THR A 51 -7.50 20.82 -8.78
CA THR A 51 -7.13 21.75 -7.72
C THR A 51 -5.67 21.50 -7.31
N ASP A 52 -4.89 22.55 -7.26
CA ASP A 52 -3.52 22.52 -6.73
C ASP A 52 -3.50 22.47 -5.19
N ASP A 53 -4.60 22.09 -4.53
CA ASP A 53 -4.67 21.97 -3.08
C ASP A 53 -4.01 20.66 -2.62
N PRO A 54 -2.89 20.72 -1.91
CA PRO A 54 -2.18 19.52 -1.43
C PRO A 54 -3.02 18.61 -0.54
N ARG A 55 -4.04 19.16 0.15
CA ARG A 55 -4.94 18.38 1.01
C ARG A 55 -5.84 17.49 0.18
N THR A 56 -6.38 17.99 -0.94
CA THR A 56 -7.14 17.18 -1.89
C THR A 56 -6.32 16.00 -2.38
N MET A 57 -5.06 16.25 -2.76
CA MET A 57 -4.14 15.22 -3.21
C MET A 57 -3.92 14.17 -2.12
N ARG A 58 -3.64 14.63 -0.90
CA ARG A 58 -3.40 13.73 0.24
C ARG A 58 -4.59 12.80 0.49
N TYR A 59 -5.81 13.35 0.60
CA TYR A 59 -6.98 12.53 0.93
C TYR A 59 -7.43 11.62 -0.20
N GLN A 60 -7.23 12.02 -1.45
CA GLN A 60 -7.68 11.23 -2.60
C GLN A 60 -6.65 10.24 -3.13
N LEU A 61 -5.36 10.38 -2.76
CA LEU A 61 -4.27 9.58 -3.30
C LEU A 61 -3.53 8.75 -2.25
N ASP A 62 -3.39 9.26 -1.01
CA ASP A 62 -2.73 8.49 0.03
C ASP A 62 -3.68 7.40 0.52
N ILE A 63 -3.20 6.16 0.50
CA ILE A 63 -3.98 4.98 0.86
C ILE A 63 -3.29 4.19 1.97
N PRO A 64 -4.05 3.45 2.79
CA PRO A 64 -3.47 2.47 3.68
C PRO A 64 -2.83 1.34 2.87
N PHE A 65 -1.64 0.92 3.29
CA PHE A 65 -0.97 -0.25 2.76
C PHE A 65 -0.42 -1.08 3.92
N MET A 66 -0.77 -2.34 3.98
CA MET A 66 -0.39 -3.23 5.07
C MET A 66 0.15 -4.55 4.52
N ILE A 67 1.22 -5.05 5.13
CA ILE A 67 1.72 -6.41 4.94
C ILE A 67 1.66 -7.10 6.31
N TYR A 68 0.77 -8.08 6.43
CA TYR A 68 0.75 -9.00 7.56
C TYR A 68 1.53 -10.26 7.19
N ALA A 69 2.39 -10.69 8.09
CA ALA A 69 3.08 -11.98 8.01
C ALA A 69 2.69 -12.86 9.19
N SER A 70 2.28 -14.09 8.93
CA SER A 70 1.97 -15.03 9.98
C SER A 70 3.22 -15.36 10.84
N PRO A 71 3.04 -15.82 12.11
CA PRO A 71 4.17 -16.22 12.95
C PRO A 71 5.07 -17.28 12.29
N ARG A 72 4.48 -18.21 11.54
CA ARG A 72 5.24 -19.23 10.79
C ARG A 72 6.07 -18.64 9.67
N TYR A 73 5.49 -17.70 8.91
CA TYR A 73 6.22 -17.00 7.86
C TYR A 73 7.36 -16.17 8.46
N ALA A 74 7.07 -15.41 9.51
CA ALA A 74 8.06 -14.58 10.19
C ALA A 74 9.25 -15.40 10.72
N ALA A 75 8.98 -16.57 11.30
CA ALA A 75 10.02 -17.45 11.80
C ALA A 75 10.89 -18.08 10.68
N SER A 76 10.29 -18.39 9.53
CA SER A 76 11.00 -19.01 8.40
C SER A 76 11.68 -18.01 7.47
N HIS A 77 11.31 -16.71 7.54
CA HIS A 77 11.83 -15.65 6.67
C HIS A 77 12.30 -14.42 7.46
N PRO A 78 13.23 -14.57 8.45
CA PRO A 78 13.63 -13.46 9.32
C PRO A 78 14.20 -12.27 8.54
N HIS A 79 15.00 -12.53 7.50
CA HIS A 79 15.57 -11.47 6.66
C HIS A 79 14.50 -10.66 5.91
N THR A 80 13.48 -11.34 5.35
CA THR A 80 12.35 -10.66 4.69
C THR A 80 11.56 -9.82 5.70
N MET A 81 11.35 -10.33 6.91
CA MET A 81 10.68 -9.57 7.97
C MET A 81 11.43 -8.31 8.38
N GLU A 82 12.75 -8.38 8.43
CA GLU A 82 13.57 -7.21 8.71
C GLU A 82 13.48 -6.17 7.60
N ARG A 83 13.48 -6.58 6.34
CA ARG A 83 13.29 -5.71 5.18
C ARG A 83 11.91 -5.04 5.21
N ILE A 84 10.84 -5.79 5.48
CA ILE A 84 9.48 -5.26 5.64
C ILE A 84 9.46 -4.20 6.75
N LYS A 85 10.00 -4.48 7.92
CA LYS A 85 10.05 -3.53 9.05
C LYS A 85 10.80 -2.25 8.70
N ARG A 86 11.91 -2.33 8.00
CA ARG A 86 12.69 -1.16 7.55
C ARG A 86 11.98 -0.32 6.49
N SER A 87 10.97 -0.88 5.82
CA SER A 87 10.25 -0.21 4.73
C SER A 87 9.00 0.56 5.16
N VAL A 88 8.60 0.49 6.43
CA VAL A 88 7.30 1.02 6.92
C VAL A 88 7.10 2.50 6.61
N ASP A 89 8.15 3.31 6.69
CA ASP A 89 8.08 4.75 6.43
C ASP A 89 8.48 5.14 4.99
N ARG A 90 8.70 4.16 4.11
CA ARG A 90 9.08 4.42 2.74
C ARG A 90 7.83 4.71 1.90
N PRO A 91 7.71 5.90 1.29
CA PRO A 91 6.63 6.15 0.36
C PRO A 91 6.82 5.34 -0.92
N PHE A 92 5.75 4.76 -1.45
CA PHE A 92 5.79 4.09 -2.74
C PHE A 92 4.46 4.24 -3.48
N MET A 93 4.44 3.90 -4.75
CA MET A 93 3.25 3.95 -5.60
C MET A 93 2.75 2.55 -5.91
N THR A 94 1.44 2.38 -5.95
CA THR A 94 0.78 1.07 -6.15
C THR A 94 1.05 0.44 -7.52
N ASP A 95 1.49 1.21 -8.51
CA ASP A 95 1.98 0.67 -9.79
C ASP A 95 3.24 -0.22 -9.62
N ASN A 96 3.94 -0.08 -8.49
CA ASN A 96 5.08 -0.91 -8.12
C ASN A 96 4.71 -2.14 -7.26
N LEU A 97 3.43 -2.34 -6.95
CA LEU A 97 2.97 -3.50 -6.18
C LEU A 97 3.41 -4.85 -6.78
N PRO A 98 3.40 -5.08 -8.10
CA PRO A 98 3.93 -6.31 -8.67
C PRO A 98 5.38 -6.58 -8.28
N GLN A 99 6.21 -5.54 -8.11
CA GLN A 99 7.61 -5.69 -7.71
C GLN A 99 7.74 -6.14 -6.25
N VAL A 100 6.85 -5.63 -5.38
CA VAL A 100 6.77 -6.08 -3.98
C VAL A 100 6.37 -7.55 -3.90
N ILE A 101 5.40 -7.97 -4.73
CA ILE A 101 4.95 -9.37 -4.79
C ILE A 101 6.08 -10.28 -5.30
N PHE A 102 6.76 -9.93 -6.37
CA PHE A 102 7.92 -10.71 -6.87
C PHE A 102 9.00 -10.86 -5.80
N ASP A 103 9.30 -9.78 -5.09
CA ASP A 103 10.30 -9.76 -4.03
C ASP A 103 9.91 -10.65 -2.85
N LEU A 104 8.66 -10.57 -2.39
CA LEU A 104 8.12 -11.41 -1.31
C LEU A 104 8.13 -12.91 -1.66
N LEU A 105 7.87 -13.23 -2.92
CA LEU A 105 7.83 -14.60 -3.42
C LEU A 105 9.22 -15.12 -3.86
N GLY A 106 10.26 -14.28 -3.84
CA GLY A 106 11.59 -14.63 -4.35
C GLY A 106 11.58 -14.95 -5.84
N VAL A 107 10.68 -14.32 -6.62
CA VAL A 107 10.56 -14.55 -8.06
C VAL A 107 11.53 -13.67 -8.82
N HIS A 108 12.53 -14.26 -9.45
CA HIS A 108 13.51 -13.57 -10.28
C HIS A 108 13.17 -13.73 -11.77
N THR A 109 12.68 -12.66 -12.36
CA THR A 109 12.37 -12.60 -13.80
C THR A 109 13.02 -11.36 -14.42
N SER A 110 13.04 -11.27 -15.77
CA SER A 110 13.48 -10.06 -16.48
C SER A 110 12.60 -8.84 -16.20
N TYR A 111 11.39 -9.04 -15.65
CA TYR A 111 10.45 -7.97 -15.27
C TYR A 111 10.63 -7.48 -13.84
N PHE A 112 11.32 -8.25 -13.00
CA PHE A 112 11.59 -7.84 -11.62
C PHE A 112 12.61 -6.70 -11.58
N LYS A 113 12.26 -5.64 -10.89
CA LYS A 113 13.06 -4.43 -10.70
C LYS A 113 13.21 -4.17 -9.19
N PRO A 114 14.29 -4.64 -8.55
CA PRO A 114 14.48 -4.50 -7.10
C PRO A 114 14.41 -3.05 -6.63
N GLU A 115 14.90 -2.10 -7.43
CA GLU A 115 14.86 -0.67 -7.12
C GLU A 115 13.42 -0.09 -7.05
N ARG A 116 12.42 -0.86 -7.47
CA ARG A 116 11.00 -0.49 -7.39
C ARG A 116 10.24 -1.22 -6.30
N SER A 117 10.80 -2.25 -5.69
CA SER A 117 10.18 -2.93 -4.55
C SER A 117 10.45 -2.15 -3.27
N VAL A 118 9.40 -1.63 -2.63
CA VAL A 118 9.53 -0.82 -1.41
C VAL A 118 10.21 -1.56 -0.27
N ILE A 119 10.11 -2.89 -0.23
CA ILE A 119 10.76 -3.73 0.77
C ILE A 119 12.21 -4.10 0.43
N ASN A 120 12.68 -3.79 -0.78
CA ASN A 120 14.03 -4.14 -1.21
C ASN A 120 15.09 -3.20 -0.63
N ASP A 121 16.29 -3.71 -0.43
CA ASP A 121 17.43 -2.90 0.02
C ASP A 121 17.93 -1.93 -1.07
N GLU A 122 17.69 -2.27 -2.34
CA GLU A 122 18.01 -1.44 -3.50
C GLU A 122 16.92 -0.39 -3.82
N TYR A 123 15.83 -0.35 -3.03
CA TYR A 123 14.70 0.53 -3.28
C TYR A 123 15.13 1.98 -3.49
N ARG A 124 14.60 2.58 -4.55
CA ARG A 124 14.77 3.99 -4.89
C ARG A 124 13.41 4.67 -4.98
N GLN A 125 13.15 5.60 -4.07
CA GLN A 125 11.93 6.40 -4.10
C GLN A 125 11.79 7.08 -5.47
N GLN A 126 10.62 6.88 -6.08
CA GLN A 126 10.27 7.51 -7.35
C GLN A 126 9.40 8.75 -7.11
N LYS A 127 9.44 9.69 -8.05
CA LYS A 127 8.50 10.82 -8.05
C LYS A 127 7.07 10.31 -8.21
N ARG A 128 6.14 10.92 -7.49
CA ARG A 128 4.70 10.65 -7.68
C ARG A 128 4.30 10.95 -9.12
N ARG A 129 3.55 10.04 -9.72
CA ARG A 129 3.00 10.21 -11.07
C ARG A 129 1.50 10.05 -11.00
N LEU A 130 0.75 11.06 -11.43
CA LEU A 130 -0.68 10.97 -11.63
C LEU A 130 -0.96 10.76 -13.12
N LEU A 131 -1.38 9.53 -13.46
CA LEU A 131 -1.62 9.15 -14.84
C LEU A 131 -2.80 9.90 -15.49
N GLN A 132 -3.78 10.34 -14.68
CA GLN A 132 -5.01 10.95 -15.18
C GLN A 132 -4.85 12.36 -15.74
N VAL A 133 -3.74 13.05 -15.50
CA VAL A 133 -3.55 14.46 -15.87
C VAL A 133 -2.21 14.71 -16.57
N GLY A 134 -1.38 13.69 -16.79
CA GLY A 134 -0.05 13.85 -17.38
C GLY A 134 0.91 14.74 -16.59
N ARG A 135 0.61 14.99 -15.31
CA ARG A 135 1.42 15.83 -14.41
C ARG A 135 2.17 14.94 -13.42
N GLU A 136 3.45 15.19 -13.28
CA GLU A 136 4.25 14.68 -12.17
C GLU A 136 4.02 15.58 -10.96
N TYR A 137 3.62 15.01 -9.83
CA TYR A 137 3.56 15.71 -8.55
C TYR A 137 4.75 15.31 -7.69
N LEU A 138 5.47 16.29 -7.24
CA LEU A 138 6.63 16.16 -6.34
C LEU A 138 6.18 15.96 -4.88
#